data_f34d9f5b62389324460e7fa990a62bc8
#
_entry.id   f34d9f5b62389324460e7fa990a62bc8
#
_cell.length_a   1.000
_cell.length_b   1.000
_cell.length_c   1.000
_cell.angle_alpha   90.00
_cell.angle_beta   90.00
_cell.angle_gamma   90.00
#
_symmetry.space_group_name_H-M   'P 1'
#
loop_
_entity.id
_entity.type
_entity.pdbx_description
1 polymer ?
#
loop_
_entity_poly.entity_id
_entity_poly.type
_entity_poly.pdbx_seq_one_letter_code
_entity_poly.pdbx_strand_id
1 'polypeptide(L)'
;MVIEWSHRARSDIRDLKAYIAKDSPYYARRFTERVIASVEKLEEFPKIGRPVPEVEGRDDVRELIYQGYRIIYLTKPDRVFIVTIMHGSRDLEGEEVKPWDVG
;
A
#
# COMPACT_ATOMS: atom_id res chain seq x y z
N MET A 1 3.34 -16.50 4.49
CA MET A 1 3.69 -15.29 5.25
C MET A 1 2.44 -14.54 5.66
N VAL A 2 2.37 -14.02 6.87
CA VAL A 2 1.21 -13.29 7.36
C VAL A 2 1.18 -11.88 6.77
N ILE A 3 0.00 -11.43 6.34
CA ILE A 3 -0.23 -10.05 5.88
C ILE A 3 -0.97 -9.31 7.00
N GLU A 4 -0.40 -8.19 7.42
CA GLU A 4 -0.99 -7.33 8.43
C GLU A 4 -1.20 -5.94 7.86
N TRP A 5 -2.39 -5.38 8.06
CA TRP A 5 -2.72 -4.04 7.57
C TRP A 5 -2.63 -3.05 8.71
N SER A 6 -1.92 -1.95 8.49
CA SER A 6 -1.89 -0.86 9.47
C SER A 6 -3.26 -0.21 9.58
N HIS A 7 -3.48 0.50 10.68
CA HIS A 7 -4.69 1.29 10.85
C HIS A 7 -4.84 2.32 9.71
N ARG A 8 -3.72 2.97 9.36
CA ARG A 8 -3.69 3.95 8.27
C ARG A 8 -4.07 3.31 6.93
N ALA A 9 -3.52 2.15 6.62
CA ALA A 9 -3.82 1.47 5.34
C ALA A 9 -5.28 1.07 5.25
N ARG A 10 -5.89 0.62 6.34
CA ARG A 10 -7.30 0.29 6.39
C ARG A 10 -8.17 1.53 6.15
N SER A 11 -7.80 2.64 6.78
CA SER A 11 -8.48 3.91 6.58
C SER A 11 -8.34 4.39 5.14
N ASP A 12 -7.12 4.28 4.58
CA ASP A 12 -6.84 4.70 3.21
C ASP A 12 -7.72 3.97 2.19
N ILE A 13 -7.81 2.63 2.29
CA ILE A 13 -8.59 1.85 1.32
C ILE A 13 -10.08 2.14 1.46
N ARG A 14 -10.56 2.35 2.67
CA ARG A 14 -11.96 2.70 2.92
C ARG A 14 -12.29 4.07 2.33
N ASP A 15 -11.42 5.05 2.52
CA ASP A 15 -11.61 6.40 2.01
C ASP A 15 -11.55 6.43 0.48
N LEU A 16 -10.62 5.68 -0.11
CA LEU A 16 -10.53 5.56 -1.57
C LEU A 16 -11.77 4.90 -2.16
N LYS A 17 -12.27 3.85 -1.52
CA LYS A 17 -13.50 3.19 -1.95
C LYS A 17 -14.68 4.17 -1.92
N ALA A 18 -14.83 4.94 -0.86
CA ALA A 18 -15.90 5.92 -0.73
C ALA A 18 -15.78 7.01 -1.80
N TYR A 19 -14.57 7.47 -2.06
CA TYR A 19 -14.30 8.50 -3.07
C TYR A 19 -14.68 8.00 -4.48
N ILE A 20 -14.24 6.81 -4.84
CA ILE A 20 -14.54 6.22 -6.16
C ILE A 20 -16.04 5.93 -6.29
N ALA A 21 -16.69 5.52 -5.21
CA ALA A 21 -18.10 5.18 -5.22
C ALA A 21 -19.01 6.37 -5.52
N LYS A 22 -18.54 7.60 -5.36
CA LYS A 22 -19.31 8.79 -5.74
C LYS A 22 -19.64 8.78 -7.23
N ASP A 23 -18.72 8.27 -8.05
CA ASP A 23 -18.94 8.16 -9.50
C ASP A 23 -19.48 6.79 -9.89
N SER A 24 -19.00 5.72 -9.27
CA SER A 24 -19.38 4.37 -9.62
C SER A 24 -19.18 3.40 -8.43
N PRO A 25 -20.26 3.02 -7.73
CA PRO A 25 -20.16 1.99 -6.68
C PRO A 25 -19.61 0.65 -7.20
N TYR A 26 -19.96 0.27 -8.43
CA TYR A 26 -19.44 -0.94 -9.06
C TYR A 26 -17.93 -0.87 -9.21
N TYR A 27 -17.41 0.24 -9.74
CA TYR A 27 -15.98 0.39 -9.94
C TYR A 27 -15.22 0.47 -8.62
N ALA A 28 -15.81 1.11 -7.60
CA ALA A 28 -15.21 1.18 -6.26
C ALA A 28 -15.00 -0.21 -5.66
N ARG A 29 -16.00 -1.08 -5.76
CA ARG A 29 -15.89 -2.45 -5.27
C ARG A 29 -14.83 -3.22 -6.04
N ARG A 30 -14.82 -3.10 -7.36
CA ARG A 30 -13.87 -3.77 -8.21
C ARG A 30 -12.43 -3.33 -7.94
N PHE A 31 -12.23 -2.03 -7.77
CA PHE A 31 -10.93 -1.46 -7.40
C PHE A 31 -10.43 -2.04 -6.07
N THR A 32 -11.29 -2.04 -5.07
CA THR A 32 -10.95 -2.56 -3.74
C THR A 32 -10.58 -4.05 -3.80
N GLU A 33 -11.36 -4.85 -4.51
CA GLU A 33 -11.09 -6.28 -4.67
C GLU A 33 -9.74 -6.54 -5.33
N ARG A 34 -9.39 -5.74 -6.34
CA ARG A 34 -8.12 -5.89 -7.06
C ARG A 34 -6.93 -5.44 -6.24
N VAL A 35 -7.07 -4.40 -5.44
CA VAL A 35 -6.02 -3.96 -4.52
C VAL A 35 -5.76 -5.07 -3.50
N ILE A 36 -6.81 -5.62 -2.91
CA ILE A 36 -6.68 -6.70 -1.93
C ILE A 36 -6.02 -7.93 -2.57
N ALA A 37 -6.43 -8.30 -3.78
CA ALA A 37 -5.85 -9.43 -4.50
C ALA A 37 -4.35 -9.22 -4.77
N SER A 38 -3.95 -7.98 -5.10
CA SER A 38 -2.54 -7.65 -5.30
C SER A 38 -1.74 -7.81 -4.00
N VAL A 39 -2.31 -7.37 -2.88
CA VAL A 39 -1.68 -7.50 -1.57
C VAL A 39 -1.55 -8.95 -1.15
N GLU A 40 -2.55 -9.78 -1.42
CA GLU A 40 -2.53 -11.19 -1.07
C GLU A 40 -1.37 -11.96 -1.72
N LYS A 41 -0.90 -11.52 -2.88
CA LYS A 41 0.26 -12.13 -3.53
C LYS A 41 1.54 -12.00 -2.70
N LEU A 42 1.58 -11.03 -1.79
CA LEU A 42 2.72 -10.83 -0.90
C LEU A 42 2.89 -11.97 0.11
N GLU A 43 1.87 -12.80 0.32
CA GLU A 43 1.99 -13.99 1.17
C GLU A 43 3.04 -14.95 0.62
N GLU A 44 3.07 -15.10 -0.70
CA GLU A 44 4.01 -15.98 -1.40
C GLU A 44 5.26 -15.25 -1.87
N PHE A 45 5.11 -14.00 -2.31
CA PHE A 45 6.17 -13.22 -2.94
C PHE A 45 6.31 -11.87 -2.24
N PRO A 46 6.86 -11.85 -1.02
CA PRO A 46 6.91 -10.60 -0.23
C PRO A 46 7.79 -9.51 -0.87
N LYS A 47 8.72 -9.89 -1.76
CA LYS A 47 9.61 -8.92 -2.42
C LYS A 47 9.22 -8.64 -3.86
N ILE A 48 7.99 -8.96 -4.26
CA ILE A 48 7.54 -8.72 -5.64
C ILE A 48 7.42 -7.23 -5.96
N GLY A 49 7.14 -6.41 -4.95
CA GLY A 49 7.11 -4.95 -5.12
C GLY A 49 8.51 -4.38 -5.28
N ARG A 50 8.59 -3.18 -5.84
CA ARG A 50 9.87 -2.50 -6.01
C ARG A 50 10.26 -1.75 -4.73
N PRO A 51 11.56 -1.51 -4.49
CA PRO A 51 11.97 -0.59 -3.44
C PRO A 51 11.36 0.79 -3.67
N VAL A 52 10.96 1.46 -2.59
CA VAL A 52 10.37 2.81 -2.68
C VAL A 52 11.46 3.79 -3.10
N PRO A 53 11.27 4.55 -4.22
CA PRO A 53 12.33 5.43 -4.73
C PRO A 53 12.81 6.50 -3.75
N GLU A 54 11.93 6.96 -2.86
CA GLU A 54 12.27 8.00 -1.89
C GLU A 54 13.10 7.48 -0.71
N VAL A 55 13.34 6.15 -0.65
CA VAL A 55 14.06 5.53 0.47
C VAL A 55 15.31 4.86 -0.07
N GLU A 56 16.46 5.44 0.25
CA GLU A 56 17.75 4.84 -0.14
C GLU A 56 18.23 3.85 0.92
N GLY A 57 18.80 2.75 0.46
CA GLY A 57 19.46 1.79 1.34
C GLY A 57 18.55 0.91 2.16
N ARG A 58 17.23 0.92 1.90
CA ARG A 58 16.28 0.08 2.63
C ARG A 58 15.54 -0.84 1.67
N ASP A 59 15.95 -2.10 1.65
CA ASP A 59 15.33 -3.13 0.83
C ASP A 59 14.00 -3.64 1.44
N ASP A 60 13.76 -3.35 2.69
CA ASP A 60 12.56 -3.78 3.41
C ASP A 60 11.34 -2.88 3.17
N VAL A 61 11.54 -1.68 2.62
CA VAL A 61 10.45 -0.76 2.28
C VAL A 61 10.16 -0.88 0.79
N ARG A 62 8.99 -1.42 0.45
CA ARG A 62 8.62 -1.69 -0.94
C ARG A 62 7.24 -1.16 -1.27
N GLU A 63 6.92 -1.14 -2.54
CA GLU A 63 5.60 -0.71 -3.00
C GLU A 63 5.12 -1.55 -4.18
N LEU A 64 3.81 -1.73 -4.23
CA LEU A 64 3.10 -2.20 -5.42
C LEU A 64 2.44 -0.99 -6.06
N ILE A 65 2.36 -0.98 -7.39
CA ILE A 65 1.68 0.08 -8.12
C ILE A 65 0.43 -0.52 -8.75
N TYR A 66 -0.72 0.11 -8.49
CA TYR A 66 -1.99 -0.31 -9.09
C TYR A 66 -2.75 0.92 -9.56
N GLN A 67 -2.92 1.06 -10.87
CA GLN A 67 -3.69 2.14 -11.51
C GLN A 67 -3.37 3.54 -10.95
N GLY A 68 -2.08 3.84 -10.82
CA GLY A 68 -1.63 5.13 -10.33
C GLY A 68 -1.63 5.28 -8.81
N TYR A 69 -2.00 4.24 -8.08
CA TYR A 69 -1.91 4.22 -6.61
C TYR A 69 -0.71 3.42 -6.15
N ARG A 70 -0.11 3.86 -5.06
CA ARG A 70 1.03 3.22 -4.43
C ARG A 70 0.57 2.48 -3.19
N ILE A 71 0.89 1.20 -3.11
CA ILE A 71 0.62 0.37 -1.92
C ILE A 71 1.98 0.15 -1.26
N ILE A 72 2.26 0.90 -0.21
CA ILE A 72 3.56 0.86 0.46
C ILE A 72 3.52 -0.14 1.60
N TYR A 73 4.54 -1.01 1.67
CA TYR A 73 4.59 -2.05 2.69
C TYR A 73 6.02 -2.28 3.19
N LEU A 74 6.10 -2.87 4.39
CA LEU A 74 7.36 -3.31 5.00
C LEU A 74 7.43 -4.82 4.97
N THR A 75 8.59 -5.36 4.58
CA THR A 75 8.85 -6.80 4.72
C THR A 75 9.54 -7.04 6.05
N LYS A 76 9.01 -7.97 6.83
CA LYS A 76 9.58 -8.41 8.10
C LYS A 76 9.86 -9.91 8.02
N PRO A 77 10.69 -10.47 8.92
CA PRO A 77 11.06 -11.90 8.82
C PRO A 77 9.86 -12.86 8.81
N ASP A 78 8.78 -12.53 9.50
CA ASP A 78 7.62 -13.39 9.67
C ASP A 78 6.33 -12.84 9.05
N ARG A 79 6.35 -11.62 8.51
CA ARG A 79 5.13 -10.98 8.03
C ARG A 79 5.41 -9.85 7.06
N VAL A 80 4.36 -9.44 6.37
CA VAL A 80 4.33 -8.23 5.55
C VAL A 80 3.36 -7.25 6.21
N PHE A 81 3.80 -6.01 6.37
CA PHE A 81 3.00 -4.97 7.01
C PHE A 81 2.63 -3.92 5.98
N ILE A 82 1.34 -3.82 5.65
CA ILE A 82 0.85 -2.82 4.69
C ILE A 82 0.71 -1.49 5.43
N VAL A 83 1.50 -0.51 5.00
CA VAL A 83 1.65 0.75 5.72
C VAL A 83 0.64 1.79 5.30
N THR A 84 0.47 1.98 3.99
CA THR A 84 -0.44 2.99 3.44
C THR A 84 -0.74 2.72 1.98
N ILE A 85 -1.87 3.26 1.51
CA ILE A 85 -2.24 3.28 0.09
C ILE A 85 -2.46 4.75 -0.25
N MET A 86 -1.79 5.24 -1.29
CA MET A 86 -1.84 6.65 -1.63
C MET A 86 -1.74 6.86 -3.13
N HIS A 87 -2.15 8.03 -3.59
CA HIS A 87 -1.99 8.40 -5.00
C HIS A 87 -0.50 8.49 -5.33
N GLY A 88 -0.14 7.96 -6.51
CA GLY A 88 1.27 7.88 -6.92
C GLY A 88 1.97 9.21 -7.12
N SER A 89 1.21 10.29 -7.36
CA SER A 89 1.79 11.63 -7.52
C SER A 89 2.15 12.30 -6.20
N ARG A 90 1.74 11.72 -5.07
CA ARG A 90 2.05 12.30 -3.77
C ARG A 90 3.54 12.15 -3.46
N ASP A 91 4.18 13.26 -3.10
CA ASP A 91 5.59 13.29 -2.74
C ASP A 91 5.77 13.00 -1.26
N LEU A 92 6.49 11.91 -0.95
CA LEU A 92 6.77 11.52 0.43
C LEU A 92 8.01 12.20 1.00
N GLU A 93 8.86 12.78 0.17
CA GLU A 93 10.09 13.43 0.64
C GLU A 93 9.80 14.64 1.52
N GLY A 94 8.70 15.33 1.26
CA GLY A 94 8.29 16.49 2.05
C GLY A 94 7.63 16.16 3.37
N GLU A 95 7.33 14.91 3.64
CA GLU A 95 6.68 14.51 4.89
C GLU A 95 7.71 14.40 6.02
N GLU A 96 7.41 15.05 7.16
CA GLU A 96 8.27 15.02 8.33
C GLU A 96 8.37 13.63 8.95
N VAL A 97 7.23 12.94 9.04
CA VAL A 97 7.18 11.55 9.48
C VAL A 97 6.79 10.69 8.29
N LYS A 98 7.68 9.77 7.91
CA LYS A 98 7.42 8.88 6.79
C LYS A 98 6.48 7.76 7.20
N PRO A 99 5.60 7.27 6.28
CA PRO A 99 4.66 6.20 6.61
C PRO A 99 5.32 4.93 7.15
N TRP A 100 6.52 4.60 6.67
CA TRP A 100 7.25 3.41 7.08
C TRP A 100 8.00 3.55 8.41
N ASP A 101 8.03 4.73 9.00
CA ASP A 101 8.66 4.98 10.29
C ASP A 101 7.73 4.71 11.48
N VAL A 102 6.58 4.12 11.22
CA VAL A 102 5.62 3.75 12.27
C VAL A 102 5.97 2.36 12.83
N GLY A 103 6.14 2.32 14.13
CA GLY A 103 6.28 1.10 14.92
C GLY A 103 7.33 0.11 14.50
#